data_6d05c1d0fece21395af325bf031402b2
#
_entry.id   6d05c1d0fece21395af325bf031402b2
#
_cell.length_a   1.000
_cell.length_b   1.000
_cell.length_c   1.000
_cell.angle_alpha   90.00
_cell.angle_beta   90.00
_cell.angle_gamma   90.00
#
_symmetry.space_group_name_H-M   'P 1'
#
loop_
_entity.id
_entity.type
_entity.pdbx_description
1 polymer ?
#
loop_
_entity_poly.entity_id
_entity_poly.type
_entity_poly.pdbx_seq_one_letter_code
_entity_poly.pdbx_strand_id
1 'polypeptide(L)'
;MEDLRPQNRQGLLMQAQAERLGVPPEAIVIDAISLNTNGHAKVASEADFLQPTSPLIIVTSDFHLRRAQHEFSRFFDNIRMVGSDPEITDTTWRDIGVASLFPRIDALQDSSVYLREYVALMLSDFRN
;
A
#
# COMPACT_ATOMS: atom_id res chain seq x y z
N MET A 1 11.67 25.21 11.98
CA MET A 1 12.49 24.00 11.75
C MET A 1 11.50 22.88 11.49
N GLU A 2 11.25 22.60 10.22
CA GLU A 2 10.22 21.66 9.80
C GLU A 2 10.67 20.24 10.17
N ASP A 3 9.85 19.54 10.94
CA ASP A 3 10.14 18.21 11.45
C ASP A 3 10.24 17.22 10.28
N LEU A 4 11.46 16.97 9.83
CA LEU A 4 11.80 16.05 8.74
C LEU A 4 11.70 14.59 9.23
N ARG A 5 10.54 14.18 9.74
CA ARG A 5 10.28 12.76 9.97
C ARG A 5 10.43 12.00 8.65
N PRO A 6 10.96 10.78 8.68
CA PRO A 6 11.15 9.98 7.46
C PRO A 6 9.88 9.85 6.61
N GLN A 7 8.70 9.79 7.24
CA GLN A 7 7.39 9.71 6.58
C GLN A 7 7.08 10.98 5.75
N ASN A 8 7.36 12.18 6.29
CA ASN A 8 7.16 13.44 5.58
C ASN A 8 8.04 13.52 4.35
N ARG A 9 9.28 13.03 4.44
CA ARG A 9 10.22 13.02 3.33
C ARG A 9 9.73 12.15 2.17
N GLN A 10 9.16 10.98 2.47
CA GLN A 10 8.62 10.07 1.46
C GLN A 10 7.39 10.68 0.77
N GLY A 11 6.46 11.27 1.53
CA GLY A 11 5.29 11.95 0.99
C GLY A 11 5.67 13.10 0.05
N LEU A 12 6.65 13.92 0.44
CA LEU A 12 7.14 15.02 -0.40
C LEU A 12 7.80 14.53 -1.72
N LEU A 13 8.53 13.41 -1.68
CA LEU A 13 9.09 12.82 -2.89
C LEU A 13 7.99 12.29 -3.82
N MET A 14 6.96 11.65 -3.28
CA MET A 14 5.80 11.18 -4.05
C MET A 14 5.02 12.34 -4.65
N GLN A 15 4.83 13.43 -3.90
CA GLN A 15 4.21 14.66 -4.41
C GLN A 15 4.99 15.21 -5.60
N ALA A 16 6.30 15.43 -5.44
CA ALA A 16 7.15 15.94 -6.51
C ALA A 16 7.10 15.06 -7.78
N GLN A 17 7.00 13.74 -7.61
CA GLN A 17 6.84 12.83 -8.73
C GLN A 17 5.47 12.98 -9.41
N ALA A 18 4.39 13.09 -8.65
CA ALA A 18 3.04 13.28 -9.18
C ALA A 18 2.93 14.61 -9.95
N GLU A 19 3.49 15.69 -9.42
CA GLU A 19 3.54 17.00 -10.10
C GLU A 19 4.31 16.92 -11.43
N ARG A 20 5.42 16.19 -11.46
CA ARG A 20 6.18 15.96 -12.71
C ARG A 20 5.37 15.16 -13.75
N LEU A 21 4.43 14.33 -13.33
CA LEU A 21 3.51 13.60 -14.18
C LEU A 21 2.26 14.41 -14.56
N GLY A 22 2.18 15.67 -14.14
CA GLY A 22 1.12 16.60 -14.51
C GLY A 22 -0.07 16.66 -13.55
N VAL A 23 0.05 16.06 -12.36
CA VAL A 23 -0.98 16.22 -11.31
C VAL A 23 -0.84 17.61 -10.69
N PRO A 24 -1.92 18.43 -10.68
CA PRO A 24 -1.85 19.77 -10.11
C PRO A 24 -1.63 19.71 -8.59
N PRO A 25 -0.78 20.57 -8.01
CA PRO A 25 -0.44 20.53 -6.58
C PRO A 25 -1.65 20.59 -5.65
N GLU A 26 -2.67 21.35 -6.02
CA GLU A 26 -3.91 21.49 -5.27
C GLU A 26 -4.77 20.21 -5.21
N ALA A 27 -4.50 19.24 -6.09
CA ALA A 27 -5.15 17.94 -6.08
C ALA A 27 -4.39 16.88 -5.26
N ILE A 28 -3.27 17.26 -4.64
CA ILE A 28 -2.42 16.34 -3.88
C ILE A 28 -2.56 16.63 -2.39
N VAL A 29 -2.93 15.62 -1.63
CA VAL A 29 -2.96 15.67 -0.16
C VAL A 29 -1.97 14.66 0.41
N ILE A 30 -1.08 15.12 1.28
CA ILE A 30 -0.09 14.27 1.94
C ILE A 30 -0.57 13.91 3.34
N ASP A 31 -0.66 12.61 3.62
CA ASP A 31 -0.81 12.10 4.98
C ASP A 31 0.58 11.95 5.62
N ALA A 32 0.91 12.91 6.48
CA ALA A 32 2.17 12.94 7.21
C ALA A 32 2.06 12.39 8.65
N ILE A 33 0.88 11.96 9.06
CA ILE A 33 0.56 11.63 10.46
C ILE A 33 0.49 10.11 10.67
N SER A 34 -0.02 9.39 9.67
CA SER A 34 -0.28 7.96 9.78
C SER A 34 1.00 7.13 9.84
N LEU A 35 1.04 6.18 10.75
CA LEU A 35 2.16 5.28 10.97
C LEU A 35 1.93 3.87 10.41
N ASN A 36 0.69 3.58 10.00
CA ASN A 36 0.29 2.26 9.50
C ASN A 36 -0.96 2.36 8.61
N THR A 37 -1.32 1.27 7.95
CA THR A 37 -2.45 1.21 7.02
C THR A 37 -3.79 1.59 7.65
N ASN A 38 -4.05 1.17 8.89
CA ASN A 38 -5.26 1.56 9.61
C ASN A 38 -5.30 3.09 9.84
N GLY A 39 -4.17 3.69 10.23
CA GLY A 39 -4.02 5.14 10.36
C GLY A 39 -4.36 5.87 9.06
N HIS A 40 -3.83 5.41 7.92
CA HIS A 40 -4.15 5.99 6.61
C HIS A 40 -5.64 5.90 6.28
N ALA A 41 -6.28 4.75 6.53
CA ALA A 41 -7.72 4.59 6.29
C ALA A 41 -8.54 5.53 7.18
N LYS A 42 -8.15 5.67 8.45
CA LYS A 42 -8.81 6.58 9.39
C LYS A 42 -8.66 8.05 8.97
N VAL A 43 -7.45 8.51 8.68
CA VAL A 43 -7.20 9.88 8.21
C VAL A 43 -7.97 10.18 6.94
N ALA A 44 -8.02 9.24 5.99
CA ALA A 44 -8.83 9.39 4.79
C ALA A 44 -10.33 9.52 5.11
N SER A 45 -10.85 8.76 6.08
CA SER A 45 -12.27 8.82 6.48
C SER A 45 -12.64 10.11 7.21
N GLU A 46 -11.67 10.79 7.80
CA GLU A 46 -11.86 12.08 8.50
C GLU A 46 -11.67 13.29 7.55
N ALA A 47 -11.31 13.05 6.29
CA ALA A 47 -11.11 14.11 5.31
C ALA A 47 -12.46 14.66 4.80
N ASP A 48 -12.67 15.97 4.89
CA ASP A 48 -13.92 16.64 4.54
C ASP A 48 -14.38 16.42 3.09
N PHE A 49 -13.45 16.11 2.18
CA PHE A 49 -13.72 15.91 0.76
C PHE A 49 -14.04 14.45 0.40
N LEU A 50 -13.99 13.51 1.35
CA LEU A 50 -14.35 12.10 1.15
C LEU A 50 -15.60 11.72 1.94
N GLN A 51 -16.42 10.89 1.32
CA GLN A 51 -17.61 10.30 1.94
C GLN A 51 -17.46 8.77 1.96
N PRO A 52 -18.14 8.04 2.83
CA PRO A 52 -18.11 6.56 2.84
C PRO A 52 -18.45 5.95 1.48
N THR A 53 -19.32 6.60 0.69
CA THR A 53 -19.73 6.15 -0.64
C THR A 53 -18.84 6.66 -1.77
N SER A 54 -17.83 7.49 -1.48
CA SER A 54 -16.91 8.01 -2.49
C SER A 54 -16.16 6.87 -3.18
N PRO A 55 -16.04 6.88 -4.51
CA PRO A 55 -15.24 5.88 -5.22
C PRO A 55 -13.76 6.11 -4.94
N LEU A 56 -13.11 5.10 -4.40
CA LEU A 56 -11.68 5.13 -4.10
C LEU A 56 -10.90 4.12 -4.94
N ILE A 57 -9.76 4.56 -5.44
CA ILE A 57 -8.75 3.67 -6.01
C ILE A 57 -7.56 3.69 -5.06
N ILE A 58 -7.25 2.53 -4.50
CA ILE A 58 -6.11 2.36 -3.58
C ILE A 58 -5.01 1.61 -4.31
N VAL A 59 -3.88 2.27 -4.47
CA VAL A 59 -2.69 1.72 -5.13
C VAL A 59 -1.65 1.37 -4.06
N THR A 60 -1.22 0.14 -4.04
CA THR A 60 -0.19 -0.35 -3.10
C THR A 60 0.51 -1.58 -3.68
N SER A 61 1.61 -2.01 -3.07
CA SER A 61 2.29 -3.25 -3.46
C SER A 61 1.39 -4.47 -3.30
N ASP A 62 1.55 -5.47 -4.15
CA ASP A 62 0.67 -6.65 -4.23
C ASP A 62 0.53 -7.38 -2.88
N PHE A 63 1.61 -7.51 -2.13
CA PHE A 63 1.59 -8.15 -0.82
C PHE A 63 0.84 -7.34 0.26
N HIS A 64 0.59 -6.05 0.04
CA HIS A 64 -0.20 -5.20 0.93
C HIS A 64 -1.69 -5.10 0.57
N LEU A 65 -2.11 -5.55 -0.62
CA LEU A 65 -3.47 -5.37 -1.13
C LEU A 65 -4.53 -5.86 -0.16
N ARG A 66 -4.39 -7.07 0.37
CA ARG A 66 -5.39 -7.66 1.28
C ARG A 66 -5.55 -6.86 2.57
N ARG A 67 -4.44 -6.43 3.17
CA ARG A 67 -4.49 -5.63 4.38
C ARG A 67 -5.07 -4.24 4.11
N ALA A 68 -4.65 -3.59 3.03
CA ALA A 68 -5.19 -2.29 2.67
C ALA A 68 -6.70 -2.39 2.41
N GLN A 69 -7.15 -3.39 1.66
CA GLN A 69 -8.59 -3.63 1.43
C GLN A 69 -9.35 -3.81 2.73
N HIS A 70 -8.83 -4.65 3.64
CA HIS A 70 -9.46 -4.90 4.94
C HIS A 70 -9.62 -3.62 5.76
N GLU A 71 -8.57 -2.82 5.89
CA GLU A 71 -8.59 -1.60 6.69
C GLU A 71 -9.47 -0.49 6.09
N PHE A 72 -9.42 -0.29 4.77
CA PHE A 72 -10.21 0.74 4.11
C PHE A 72 -11.69 0.37 3.98
N SER A 73 -12.05 -0.91 3.81
CA SER A 73 -13.45 -1.35 3.72
C SER A 73 -14.23 -1.15 5.03
N ARG A 74 -13.58 -0.80 6.11
CA ARG A 74 -14.23 -0.43 7.38
C ARG A 74 -14.83 0.99 7.35
N PHE A 75 -14.37 1.82 6.42
CA PHE A 75 -14.76 3.22 6.31
C PHE A 75 -15.40 3.58 4.98
N PHE A 76 -15.15 2.80 3.93
CA PHE A 76 -15.56 3.09 2.57
C PHE A 76 -16.18 1.87 1.90
N ASP A 77 -17.30 2.08 1.20
CA ASP A 77 -18.07 1.02 0.55
C ASP A 77 -17.63 0.76 -0.90
N ASN A 78 -17.04 1.76 -1.57
CA ASN A 78 -16.72 1.69 -2.99
C ASN A 78 -15.21 1.78 -3.23
N ILE A 79 -14.52 0.66 -3.03
CA ILE A 79 -13.05 0.58 -3.11
C ILE A 79 -12.63 -0.30 -4.27
N ARG A 80 -11.71 0.20 -5.10
CA ARG A 80 -10.97 -0.57 -6.08
C ARG A 80 -9.50 -0.66 -5.67
N MET A 81 -8.98 -1.88 -5.57
CA MET A 81 -7.59 -2.14 -5.26
C MET A 81 -6.76 -2.30 -6.54
N VAL A 82 -5.58 -1.71 -6.57
CA VAL A 82 -4.63 -1.81 -7.69
C VAL A 82 -3.24 -2.10 -7.12
N GLY A 83 -2.64 -3.20 -7.56
CA GLY A 83 -1.24 -3.54 -7.27
C GLY A 83 -0.29 -2.66 -8.06
N SER A 84 0.81 -2.24 -7.45
CA SER A 84 1.83 -1.41 -8.09
C SER A 84 3.08 -2.20 -8.49
N ASP A 85 3.15 -3.48 -8.14
CA ASP A 85 4.31 -4.29 -8.50
C ASP A 85 4.28 -4.56 -10.01
N PRO A 86 5.42 -4.48 -10.70
CA PRO A 86 5.47 -4.83 -12.09
C PRO A 86 5.00 -6.28 -12.21
N GLU A 87 4.00 -6.50 -13.02
CA GLU A 87 3.56 -7.86 -13.35
C GLU A 87 4.80 -8.69 -13.66
N ILE A 88 5.04 -9.76 -12.90
CA ILE A 88 5.96 -10.81 -13.32
C ILE A 88 5.25 -11.54 -14.47
N THR A 89 5.08 -10.79 -15.56
CA THR A 89 4.62 -11.33 -16.82
C THR A 89 5.72 -12.21 -17.35
N ASP A 90 5.39 -13.49 -17.41
CA ASP A 90 6.12 -14.45 -18.21
C ASP A 90 7.35 -15.12 -17.60
N THR A 91 7.18 -15.69 -16.39
CA THR A 91 7.94 -16.89 -16.10
C THR A 91 7.23 -18.05 -16.80
N THR A 92 7.48 -18.23 -18.08
CA THR A 92 7.07 -19.47 -18.74
C THR A 92 7.68 -20.63 -17.97
N TRP A 93 6.88 -21.67 -17.73
CA TRP A 93 7.31 -22.91 -17.07
C TRP A 93 8.56 -23.55 -17.71
N ARG A 94 9.02 -23.02 -18.85
CA ARG A 94 10.25 -23.38 -19.56
C ARG A 94 11.53 -22.87 -18.89
N ASP A 95 11.45 -21.81 -18.10
CA ASP A 95 12.62 -21.20 -17.45
C ASP A 95 12.86 -21.72 -16.02
N ILE A 96 12.05 -22.70 -15.58
CA ILE A 96 12.25 -23.39 -14.31
C ILE A 96 13.38 -24.41 -14.47
N GLY A 97 14.61 -23.93 -14.41
CA GLY A 97 15.80 -24.78 -14.32
C GLY A 97 15.95 -25.40 -12.93
N VAL A 98 16.77 -26.45 -12.81
CA VAL A 98 17.08 -27.11 -11.53
C VAL A 98 17.57 -26.13 -10.46
N ALA A 99 18.13 -24.99 -10.86
CA ALA A 99 18.55 -23.90 -9.97
C ALA A 99 17.38 -23.23 -9.23
N SER A 100 16.15 -23.31 -9.75
CA SER A 100 14.95 -22.76 -9.10
C SER A 100 14.43 -23.61 -7.94
N LEU A 101 14.93 -24.83 -7.79
CA LEU A 101 14.62 -25.71 -6.65
C LEU A 101 15.41 -25.37 -5.39
N PHE A 102 16.47 -24.57 -5.51
CA PHE A 102 17.20 -24.07 -4.35
C PHE A 102 16.49 -22.85 -3.75
N PRO A 103 16.30 -22.81 -2.40
CA PRO A 103 15.74 -21.64 -1.73
C PRO A 103 16.59 -20.40 -2.03
N ARG A 104 16.03 -19.45 -2.74
CA ARG A 104 16.68 -18.16 -3.00
C ARG A 104 16.46 -17.25 -1.78
N ILE A 105 17.48 -16.49 -1.43
CA ILE A 105 17.39 -15.52 -0.32
C ILE A 105 16.23 -14.54 -0.56
N ASP A 106 16.00 -14.15 -1.81
CA ASP A 106 14.88 -13.28 -2.22
C ASP A 106 13.53 -13.92 -1.89
N ALA A 107 13.33 -15.21 -2.17
CA ALA A 107 12.09 -15.94 -1.86
C ALA A 107 11.85 -16.07 -0.35
N LEU A 108 12.89 -16.16 0.46
CA LEU A 108 12.79 -16.14 1.92
C LEU A 108 12.41 -14.75 2.44
N GLN A 109 12.93 -13.70 1.83
CA GLN A 109 12.55 -12.31 2.13
C GLN A 109 11.08 -12.07 1.81
N ASP A 110 10.61 -12.46 0.63
CA ASP A 110 9.21 -12.34 0.21
C ASP A 110 8.29 -13.13 1.15
N SER A 111 8.65 -14.37 1.49
CA SER A 111 7.88 -15.19 2.43
C SER A 111 7.75 -14.55 3.80
N SER A 112 8.80 -13.89 4.29
CA SER A 112 8.77 -13.19 5.58
C SER A 112 7.86 -11.95 5.56
N VAL A 113 7.80 -11.27 4.41
CA VAL A 113 6.89 -10.12 4.20
C VAL A 113 5.43 -10.59 4.21
N TYR A 114 5.09 -11.64 3.45
CA TYR A 114 3.74 -12.21 3.44
C TYR A 114 3.31 -12.69 4.83
N LEU A 115 4.18 -13.37 5.56
CA LEU A 115 3.88 -13.84 6.92
C LEU A 115 3.60 -12.65 7.86
N ARG A 116 4.40 -11.58 7.77
CA ARG A 116 4.19 -10.35 8.54
C ARG A 116 2.83 -9.72 8.24
N GLU A 117 2.41 -9.69 6.97
CA GLU A 117 1.10 -9.17 6.56
C GLU A 117 -0.05 -10.01 7.12
N TYR A 118 0.06 -11.34 7.09
CA TYR A 118 -0.94 -12.22 7.70
C TYR A 118 -1.07 -12.01 9.21
N VAL A 119 0.04 -11.88 9.91
CA VAL A 119 0.04 -11.61 11.36
C VAL A 119 -0.58 -10.23 11.64
N ALA A 120 -0.28 -9.22 10.84
CA ALA A 120 -0.86 -7.89 10.98
C ALA A 120 -2.39 -7.91 10.77
N LEU A 121 -2.90 -8.67 9.78
CA LEU A 121 -4.33 -8.88 9.57
C LEU A 121 -5.00 -9.53 10.78
N MET A 122 -4.46 -10.63 11.27
CA MET A 122 -5.00 -11.30 12.46
C MET A 122 -5.07 -10.36 13.68
N LEU A 123 -4.00 -9.58 13.90
CA LEU A 123 -3.98 -8.65 15.02
C LEU A 123 -4.95 -7.47 14.85
N SER A 124 -5.28 -7.10 13.62
CA SER A 124 -6.29 -6.05 13.37
C SER A 124 -7.70 -6.54 13.70
N ASP A 125 -8.00 -7.80 13.44
CA ASP A 125 -9.29 -8.41 13.78
C ASP A 125 -9.50 -8.55 15.29
N PHE A 126 -8.44 -8.80 16.06
CA PHE A 126 -8.51 -8.90 17.53
C PHE A 126 -8.67 -7.56 18.26
N ARG A 127 -8.40 -6.43 17.59
CA ARG A 127 -8.53 -5.09 18.18
C ARG A 127 -9.92 -4.47 18.08
N ASN A 128 -10.88 -5.19 17.55
CA ASN A 128 -12.30 -4.83 17.45
C ASN A 128 -13.11 -5.67 18.40
#